data_60ed61fc80a367a0e58751ea4cf2f5fb
#
_entry.id   60ed61fc80a367a0e58751ea4cf2f5fb
#
_cell.length_a   1.000
_cell.length_b   1.000
_cell.length_c   1.000
_cell.angle_alpha   90.00
_cell.angle_beta   90.00
_cell.angle_gamma   90.00
#
_symmetry.space_group_name_H-M   'P 1'
#
loop_
_entity.id
_entity.type
_entity.pdbx_description
1 polymer ?
#
loop_
_entity_poly.entity_id
_entity_poly.type
_entity_poly.pdbx_seq_one_letter_code
_entity_poly.pdbx_strand_id
1 'polypeptide(L)'
;MNKYILLISIEAVIILSILAIFITLLILLKNITIILNKKINLENRKMLFDIEITEDITNLLDNIIQESVAKYRITYLELRTDLYINEKIQNDMIRWVIKDTLNRISPIYYEKLCFVYNKEVLQDIIYEKVSLAVLNYTVSVNGTYDNNK
;
A
#
# COMPACT_ATOMS: atom_id res chain seq x y z
N MET A 1 22.36 -47.94 59.97
CA MET A 1 22.33 -48.12 58.47
C MET A 1 21.12 -47.50 57.82
N ASN A 2 19.92 -47.58 58.37
CA ASN A 2 18.71 -47.05 57.73
C ASN A 2 18.61 -45.49 57.53
N LYS A 3 19.25 -44.72 58.42
CA LYS A 3 19.14 -43.25 58.39
C LYS A 3 19.90 -42.61 57.21
N TYR A 4 21.02 -43.16 56.82
CA TYR A 4 21.80 -42.70 55.68
C TYR A 4 21.15 -43.08 54.35
N ILE A 5 20.51 -44.22 54.23
CA ILE A 5 19.79 -44.65 53.06
C ILE A 5 18.58 -43.77 52.85
N LEU A 6 17.87 -43.36 53.87
CA LEU A 6 16.74 -42.49 53.86
C LEU A 6 17.14 -41.06 53.39
N LEU A 7 18.27 -40.56 53.91
CA LEU A 7 18.81 -39.24 53.54
C LEU A 7 19.19 -39.20 52.07
N ILE A 8 19.90 -40.17 51.52
CA ILE A 8 20.30 -40.32 50.15
C ILE A 8 19.07 -40.42 49.23
N SER A 9 18.02 -41.12 49.66
CA SER A 9 16.78 -41.21 48.84
C SER A 9 15.99 -39.85 48.73
N ILE A 10 15.99 -39.05 49.80
CA ILE A 10 15.38 -37.74 49.83
C ILE A 10 16.15 -36.77 48.93
N GLU A 11 17.50 -36.78 49.04
CA GLU A 11 18.33 -35.94 48.14
C GLU A 11 18.14 -36.28 46.64
N ALA A 12 18.07 -37.57 46.31
CA ALA A 12 17.83 -38.02 44.94
C ALA A 12 16.46 -37.58 44.42
N VAL A 13 15.42 -37.62 45.26
CA VAL A 13 14.07 -37.15 44.87
C VAL A 13 14.05 -35.64 44.64
N ILE A 14 14.74 -34.87 45.47
CA ILE A 14 14.84 -33.41 45.28
C ILE A 14 15.56 -33.09 43.98
N ILE A 15 16.69 -33.71 43.67
CA ILE A 15 17.45 -33.50 42.44
C ILE A 15 16.61 -33.85 41.20
N LEU A 16 15.91 -34.99 41.24
CA LEU A 16 15.01 -35.39 40.14
C LEU A 16 13.84 -34.41 39.94
N SER A 17 13.29 -33.87 41.02
CA SER A 17 12.22 -32.87 40.95
C SER A 17 12.71 -31.56 40.32
N ILE A 18 13.88 -31.09 40.71
CA ILE A 18 14.50 -29.89 40.11
C ILE A 18 14.78 -30.10 38.62
N LEU A 19 15.30 -31.26 38.24
CA LEU A 19 15.57 -31.61 36.85
C LEU A 19 14.27 -31.65 36.01
N ALA A 20 13.21 -32.24 36.56
CA ALA A 20 11.91 -32.29 35.92
C ALA A 20 11.31 -30.87 35.66
N ILE A 21 11.41 -29.98 36.67
CA ILE A 21 10.98 -28.58 36.54
C ILE A 21 11.79 -27.85 35.46
N PHE A 22 13.10 -28.07 35.43
CA PHE A 22 13.97 -27.45 34.45
C PHE A 22 13.63 -27.90 33.01
N ILE A 23 13.41 -29.19 32.79
CA ILE A 23 13.01 -29.74 31.50
C ILE A 23 11.65 -29.18 31.06
N THR A 24 10.67 -29.10 31.96
CA THR A 24 9.35 -28.53 31.64
C THR A 24 9.45 -27.04 31.27
N LEU A 25 10.32 -26.30 31.97
CA LEU A 25 10.58 -24.88 31.65
C LEU A 25 11.21 -24.69 30.24
N LEU A 26 12.16 -25.54 29.89
CA LEU A 26 12.78 -25.53 28.56
C LEU A 26 11.77 -25.85 27.45
N ILE A 27 10.86 -26.80 27.64
CA ILE A 27 9.81 -27.14 26.70
C ILE A 27 8.84 -25.98 26.56
N LEU A 28 8.46 -25.32 27.64
CA LEU A 28 7.60 -24.12 27.62
C LEU A 28 8.25 -22.96 26.85
N LEU A 29 9.52 -22.67 27.12
CA LEU A 29 10.26 -21.62 26.38
C LEU A 29 10.33 -21.91 24.90
N LYS A 30 10.62 -23.15 24.50
CA LYS A 30 10.62 -23.56 23.09
C LYS A 30 9.27 -23.36 22.44
N ASN A 31 8.18 -23.73 23.08
CA ASN A 31 6.84 -23.57 22.56
C ASN A 31 6.45 -22.08 22.40
N ILE A 32 6.79 -21.23 23.37
CA ILE A 32 6.58 -19.79 23.31
C ILE A 32 7.35 -19.18 22.14
N THR A 33 8.61 -19.58 21.94
CA THR A 33 9.44 -19.09 20.82
C THR A 33 8.83 -19.47 19.46
N ILE A 34 8.32 -20.69 19.32
CA ILE A 34 7.66 -21.15 18.09
C ILE A 34 6.38 -20.32 17.80
N ILE A 35 5.56 -20.07 18.83
CA ILE A 35 4.32 -19.29 18.70
C ILE A 35 4.65 -17.84 18.32
N LEU A 36 5.64 -17.22 18.97
CA LEU A 36 6.10 -15.85 18.67
C LEU A 36 6.62 -15.73 17.24
N ASN A 37 7.48 -16.64 16.80
CA ASN A 37 8.01 -16.65 15.44
C ASN A 37 6.90 -16.83 14.39
N LYS A 38 5.90 -17.68 14.68
CA LYS A 38 4.75 -17.85 13.78
C LYS A 38 3.92 -16.57 13.68
N LYS A 39 3.70 -15.87 14.80
CA LYS A 39 2.95 -14.61 14.83
C LYS A 39 3.70 -13.50 14.08
N ILE A 40 5.00 -13.33 14.32
CA ILE A 40 5.85 -12.35 13.63
C ILE A 40 5.87 -12.61 12.11
N ASN A 41 6.02 -13.87 11.69
CA ASN A 41 5.99 -14.22 10.26
C ASN A 41 4.63 -13.95 9.61
N LEU A 42 3.53 -14.12 10.34
CA LEU A 42 2.19 -13.84 9.84
C LEU A 42 1.96 -12.34 9.67
N GLU A 43 2.40 -11.52 10.64
CA GLU A 43 2.33 -10.06 10.57
C GLU A 43 3.21 -9.51 9.44
N ASN A 44 4.44 -10.00 9.28
CA ASN A 44 5.33 -9.59 8.20
C ASN A 44 4.76 -9.95 6.81
N ARG A 45 4.16 -11.13 6.65
CA ARG A 45 3.51 -11.52 5.39
C ARG A 45 2.28 -10.65 5.09
N LYS A 46 1.49 -10.33 6.11
CA LYS A 46 0.34 -9.45 5.96
C LYS A 46 0.78 -8.03 5.55
N MET A 47 1.81 -7.51 6.19
CA MET A 47 2.36 -6.19 5.88
C MET A 47 2.94 -6.10 4.46
N LEU A 48 3.67 -7.13 4.00
CA LEU A 48 4.18 -7.20 2.62
C LEU A 48 3.04 -7.29 1.59
N PHE A 49 2.01 -8.08 1.88
CA PHE A 49 0.85 -8.21 1.01
C PHE A 49 0.05 -6.89 0.92
N ASP A 50 -0.10 -6.19 2.05
CA ASP A 50 -0.77 -4.89 2.08
C ASP A 50 0.01 -3.81 1.29
N ILE A 51 1.35 -3.84 1.32
CA ILE A 51 2.22 -2.93 0.55
C ILE A 51 2.08 -3.22 -0.96
N GLU A 52 2.17 -4.47 -1.39
CA GLU A 52 2.06 -4.88 -2.79
C GLU A 52 0.69 -4.48 -3.37
N ILE A 53 -0.41 -4.76 -2.64
CA ILE A 53 -1.75 -4.35 -3.06
C ILE A 53 -1.88 -2.83 -3.15
N THR A 54 -1.27 -2.09 -2.23
CA THR A 54 -1.32 -0.61 -2.23
C THR A 54 -0.61 -0.06 -3.46
N GLU A 55 0.54 -0.59 -3.82
CA GLU A 55 1.30 -0.18 -4.99
C GLU A 55 0.53 -0.46 -6.28
N ASP A 56 -0.02 -1.66 -6.44
CA ASP A 56 -0.83 -2.04 -7.60
C ASP A 56 -2.08 -1.14 -7.77
N ILE A 57 -2.76 -0.83 -6.66
CA ILE A 57 -3.94 0.03 -6.66
C ILE A 57 -3.56 1.47 -7.05
N THR A 58 -2.44 1.97 -6.55
CA THR A 58 -1.95 3.31 -6.88
C THR A 58 -1.55 3.42 -8.34
N ASN A 59 -0.80 2.45 -8.85
CA ASN A 59 -0.37 2.38 -10.24
C ASN A 59 -1.57 2.30 -11.20
N LEU A 60 -2.60 1.55 -10.84
CA LEU A 60 -3.82 1.47 -11.64
C LEU A 60 -4.57 2.81 -11.69
N LEU A 61 -4.64 3.55 -10.58
CA LEU A 61 -5.22 4.90 -10.56
C LEU A 61 -4.44 5.85 -11.48
N ASP A 62 -3.12 5.83 -11.39
CA ASP A 62 -2.25 6.66 -12.23
C ASP A 62 -2.43 6.34 -13.72
N ASN A 63 -2.54 5.06 -14.08
CA ASN A 63 -2.82 4.63 -15.44
C ASN A 63 -4.18 5.14 -15.95
N ILE A 64 -5.25 5.03 -15.14
CA ILE A 64 -6.58 5.56 -15.50
C ILE A 64 -6.52 7.06 -15.73
N ILE A 65 -5.79 7.82 -14.90
CA ILE A 65 -5.61 9.26 -15.05
C ILE A 65 -4.87 9.57 -16.36
N GLN A 66 -3.77 8.90 -16.66
CA GLN A 66 -3.01 9.11 -17.90
C GLN A 66 -3.83 8.80 -19.15
N GLU A 67 -4.60 7.72 -19.14
CA GLU A 67 -5.52 7.41 -20.23
C GLU A 67 -6.62 8.45 -20.39
N SER A 68 -7.15 9.02 -19.30
CA SER A 68 -8.14 10.07 -19.34
C SER A 68 -7.56 11.38 -19.89
N VAL A 69 -6.32 11.72 -19.53
CA VAL A 69 -5.57 12.85 -20.13
C VAL A 69 -5.39 12.65 -21.64
N ALA A 70 -4.93 11.46 -22.05
CA ALA A 70 -4.75 11.14 -23.47
C ALA A 70 -6.08 11.22 -24.25
N LYS A 71 -7.17 10.72 -23.67
CA LYS A 71 -8.51 10.78 -24.27
C LYS A 71 -9.01 12.22 -24.45
N TYR A 72 -8.80 13.10 -23.44
CA TYR A 72 -9.14 14.51 -23.58
C TYR A 72 -8.37 15.16 -24.74
N ARG A 73 -7.07 14.89 -24.83
CA ARG A 73 -6.22 15.35 -25.93
C ARG A 73 -6.82 14.99 -27.28
N ILE A 74 -7.07 13.70 -27.51
CA ILE A 74 -7.61 13.21 -28.80
C ILE A 74 -8.98 13.84 -29.10
N THR A 75 -9.84 13.94 -28.09
CA THR A 75 -11.22 14.39 -28.30
C THR A 75 -11.34 15.90 -28.53
N TYR A 76 -10.53 16.72 -27.88
CA TYR A 76 -10.74 18.16 -27.80
C TYR A 76 -9.58 19.01 -28.34
N LEU A 77 -8.35 18.46 -28.40
CA LEU A 77 -7.17 19.22 -28.73
C LEU A 77 -6.55 18.86 -30.08
N GLU A 78 -6.65 17.64 -30.56
CA GLU A 78 -6.04 17.22 -31.85
C GLU A 78 -6.64 17.94 -33.08
N LEU A 79 -7.81 18.54 -32.95
CA LEU A 79 -8.46 19.35 -34.02
C LEU A 79 -7.91 20.78 -34.11
N ARG A 80 -6.96 21.18 -33.24
CA ARG A 80 -6.41 22.53 -33.22
C ARG A 80 -4.93 22.50 -33.58
N THR A 81 -4.59 23.06 -34.74
CA THR A 81 -3.20 23.08 -35.26
C THR A 81 -2.28 24.08 -34.55
N ASP A 82 -2.84 25.08 -33.83
CA ASP A 82 -2.07 26.12 -33.11
C ASP A 82 -2.47 26.14 -31.64
N LEU A 83 -2.10 25.07 -30.90
CA LEU A 83 -2.60 24.92 -29.55
C LEU A 83 -1.59 25.37 -28.50
N TYR A 84 -1.78 26.59 -28.00
CA TYR A 84 -1.25 27.01 -26.72
C TYR A 84 -2.29 26.71 -25.63
N ILE A 85 -1.94 25.86 -24.65
CA ILE A 85 -2.80 25.51 -23.52
C ILE A 85 -2.73 26.65 -22.52
N ASN A 86 -3.74 27.51 -22.50
CA ASN A 86 -3.87 28.54 -21.47
C ASN A 86 -4.53 28.01 -20.21
N GLU A 87 -4.55 28.81 -19.15
CA GLU A 87 -5.11 28.45 -17.84
C GLU A 87 -6.58 28.00 -17.93
N LYS A 88 -7.39 28.59 -18.78
CA LYS A 88 -8.79 28.21 -18.95
C LYS A 88 -8.92 26.80 -19.52
N ILE A 89 -8.15 26.50 -20.58
CA ILE A 89 -8.14 25.15 -21.19
C ILE A 89 -7.62 24.12 -20.16
N GLN A 90 -6.58 24.47 -19.40
CA GLN A 90 -6.02 23.61 -18.36
C GLN A 90 -7.06 23.29 -17.27
N ASN A 91 -7.80 24.29 -16.80
CA ASN A 91 -8.84 24.11 -15.79
C ASN A 91 -10.02 23.26 -16.32
N ASP A 92 -10.42 23.47 -17.57
CA ASP A 92 -11.46 22.65 -18.21
C ASP A 92 -11.00 21.20 -18.37
N MET A 93 -9.74 20.99 -18.73
CA MET A 93 -9.12 19.67 -18.82
C MET A 93 -9.10 18.97 -17.47
N ILE A 94 -8.66 19.62 -16.40
CA ILE A 94 -8.66 19.06 -15.03
C ILE A 94 -10.05 18.57 -14.65
N ARG A 95 -11.07 19.42 -14.82
CA ARG A 95 -12.46 19.06 -14.48
C ARG A 95 -12.96 17.86 -15.27
N TRP A 96 -12.66 17.82 -16.56
CA TRP A 96 -13.09 16.74 -17.43
C TRP A 96 -12.38 15.43 -17.08
N VAL A 97 -11.06 15.48 -16.88
CA VAL A 97 -10.24 14.31 -16.53
C VAL A 97 -10.67 13.72 -15.17
N ILE A 98 -10.96 14.56 -14.16
CA ILE A 98 -11.49 14.07 -12.87
C ILE A 98 -12.80 13.30 -13.10
N LYS A 99 -13.73 13.88 -13.88
CA LYS A 99 -15.02 13.26 -14.17
C LYS A 99 -14.86 11.92 -14.92
N ASP A 100 -14.01 11.89 -15.96
CA ASP A 100 -13.75 10.67 -16.75
C ASP A 100 -13.06 9.60 -15.87
N THR A 101 -12.07 9.99 -15.05
CA THR A 101 -11.39 9.09 -14.10
C THR A 101 -12.39 8.47 -13.12
N LEU A 102 -13.24 9.26 -12.47
CA LEU A 102 -14.24 8.75 -11.53
C LEU A 102 -15.26 7.82 -12.21
N ASN A 103 -15.64 8.10 -13.46
CA ASN A 103 -16.56 7.24 -14.22
C ASN A 103 -15.92 5.90 -14.63
N ARG A 104 -14.60 5.83 -14.75
CA ARG A 104 -13.86 4.62 -15.14
C ARG A 104 -13.50 3.74 -13.95
N ILE A 105 -13.48 4.29 -12.76
CA ILE A 105 -13.24 3.55 -11.53
C ILE A 105 -14.46 2.67 -11.23
N SER A 106 -14.27 1.34 -11.26
CA SER A 106 -15.34 0.42 -10.87
C SER A 106 -15.67 0.55 -9.37
N PRO A 107 -16.90 0.23 -8.93
CA PRO A 107 -17.27 0.29 -7.51
C PRO A 107 -16.31 -0.50 -6.60
N ILE A 108 -15.93 -1.69 -7.03
CA ILE A 108 -14.99 -2.55 -6.28
C ILE A 108 -13.62 -1.88 -6.15
N TYR A 109 -13.16 -1.23 -7.21
CA TYR A 109 -11.89 -0.53 -7.20
C TYR A 109 -11.95 0.73 -6.35
N TYR A 110 -13.07 1.47 -6.39
CA TYR A 110 -13.31 2.62 -5.53
C TYR A 110 -13.26 2.24 -4.04
N GLU A 111 -13.86 1.11 -3.65
CA GLU A 111 -13.78 0.61 -2.27
C GLU A 111 -12.33 0.31 -1.85
N LYS A 112 -11.54 -0.29 -2.73
CA LYS A 112 -10.12 -0.55 -2.47
C LYS A 112 -9.33 0.76 -2.32
N LEU A 113 -9.58 1.76 -3.15
CA LEU A 113 -8.97 3.09 -3.01
C LEU A 113 -9.35 3.76 -1.69
N CYS A 114 -10.61 3.65 -1.27
CA CYS A 114 -11.06 4.16 0.03
C CYS A 114 -10.39 3.45 1.21
N PHE A 115 -10.03 2.17 1.05
CA PHE A 115 -9.27 1.45 2.07
C PHE A 115 -7.83 1.96 2.18
N VAL A 116 -7.18 2.25 1.04
CA VAL A 116 -5.79 2.73 0.99
C VAL A 116 -5.67 4.19 1.45
N TYR A 117 -6.56 5.07 0.95
CA TYR A 117 -6.40 6.52 1.10
C TYR A 117 -7.36 7.18 2.10
N ASN A 118 -8.26 6.46 2.71
CA ASN A 118 -9.41 7.03 3.40
C ASN A 118 -10.35 7.82 2.46
N LYS A 119 -11.65 7.58 2.58
CA LYS A 119 -12.67 8.16 1.68
C LYS A 119 -12.68 9.70 1.67
N GLU A 120 -12.38 10.32 2.82
CA GLU A 120 -12.40 11.78 2.96
C GLU A 120 -11.24 12.45 2.21
N VAL A 121 -10.11 11.77 2.10
CA VAL A 121 -8.88 12.28 1.47
C VAL A 121 -8.77 11.86 0.00
N LEU A 122 -9.51 10.82 -0.41
CA LEU A 122 -9.40 10.25 -1.75
C LEU A 122 -9.71 11.25 -2.87
N GLN A 123 -10.68 12.14 -2.66
CA GLN A 123 -11.03 13.16 -3.66
C GLN A 123 -9.90 14.17 -3.85
N ASP A 124 -9.27 14.59 -2.77
CA ASP A 124 -8.14 15.53 -2.82
C ASP A 124 -6.93 14.88 -3.52
N ILE A 125 -6.67 13.60 -3.25
CA ILE A 125 -5.60 12.84 -3.91
C ILE A 125 -5.86 12.70 -5.41
N ILE A 126 -7.08 12.39 -5.82
CA ILE A 126 -7.44 12.31 -7.24
C ILE A 126 -7.26 13.68 -7.90
N TYR A 127 -7.72 14.76 -7.25
CA TYR A 127 -7.55 16.11 -7.75
C TYR A 127 -6.06 16.48 -7.91
N GLU A 128 -5.24 16.22 -6.92
CA GLU A 128 -3.79 16.48 -6.94
C GLU A 128 -3.10 15.71 -8.07
N LYS A 129 -3.34 14.40 -8.18
CA LYS A 129 -2.75 13.54 -9.21
C LYS A 129 -3.18 13.98 -10.63
N VAL A 130 -4.46 14.31 -10.82
CA VAL A 130 -4.97 14.80 -12.10
C VAL A 130 -4.35 16.16 -12.43
N SER A 131 -4.28 17.07 -11.47
CA SER A 131 -3.69 18.41 -11.68
C SER A 131 -2.22 18.30 -12.07
N LEU A 132 -1.46 17.41 -11.45
CA LEU A 132 -0.06 17.15 -11.79
C LEU A 132 0.07 16.54 -13.20
N ALA A 133 -0.76 15.57 -13.55
CA ALA A 133 -0.74 14.95 -14.87
C ALA A 133 -1.07 15.95 -16.00
N VAL A 134 -2.08 16.81 -15.78
CA VAL A 134 -2.46 17.86 -16.72
C VAL A 134 -1.38 18.94 -16.83
N LEU A 135 -0.77 19.34 -15.72
CA LEU A 135 0.33 20.30 -15.71
C LEU A 135 1.53 19.77 -16.52
N ASN A 136 1.94 18.54 -16.30
CA ASN A 136 3.04 17.91 -17.02
C ASN A 136 2.76 17.86 -18.52
N TYR A 137 1.53 17.52 -18.90
CA TYR A 137 1.10 17.54 -20.29
C TYR A 137 1.13 18.96 -20.87
N THR A 138 0.62 19.97 -20.15
CA THR A 138 0.59 21.38 -20.58
C THR A 138 2.00 21.92 -20.81
N VAL A 139 2.93 21.65 -19.91
CA VAL A 139 4.34 22.06 -20.04
C VAL A 139 4.98 21.43 -21.27
N SER A 140 4.72 20.14 -21.50
CA SER A 140 5.23 19.44 -22.68
C SER A 140 4.72 20.05 -23.99
N VAL A 141 3.44 20.40 -24.09
CA VAL A 141 2.82 20.99 -25.29
C VAL A 141 3.30 22.41 -25.52
N ASN A 142 3.25 23.27 -24.49
CA ASN A 142 3.65 24.67 -24.60
C ASN A 142 5.15 24.82 -24.88
N GLY A 143 6.00 23.97 -24.29
CA GLY A 143 7.44 23.96 -24.57
C GLY A 143 7.76 23.59 -26.01
N THR A 144 6.97 22.72 -26.63
CA THR A 144 7.12 22.39 -28.07
C THR A 144 6.69 23.56 -28.96
N TYR A 145 5.64 24.30 -28.57
CA TYR A 145 5.14 25.48 -29.31
C TYR A 145 6.16 26.62 -29.32
N ASP A 146 6.82 26.91 -28.20
CA ASP A 146 7.81 27.97 -28.07
C ASP A 146 9.10 27.69 -28.89
N ASN A 147 9.47 26.41 -29.05
CA ASN A 147 10.64 26.02 -29.85
C ASN A 147 10.40 26.06 -31.38
N ASN A 148 9.16 26.19 -31.84
CA ASN A 148 8.78 26.22 -33.25
C ASN A 148 8.45 27.64 -33.75
N LYS A 149 8.67 28.68 -32.95
CA LYS A 149 8.57 30.10 -33.30
C LYS A 149 9.94 30.70 -33.52
#